data_d57e994cc5af6ee41335ccc0e351378a
#
_entry.id   d57e994cc5af6ee41335ccc0e351378a
#
_cell.length_a   1.000
_cell.length_b   1.000
_cell.length_c   1.000
_cell.angle_alpha   90.00
_cell.angle_beta   90.00
_cell.angle_gamma   90.00
#
_symmetry.space_group_name_H-M   'P 1'
#
loop_
_entity.id
_entity.type
_entity.pdbx_description
1 polymer ?
#
loop_
_entity_poly.entity_id
_entity_poly.type
_entity_poly.pdbx_seq_one_letter_code
_entity_poly.pdbx_strand_id
1 'polypeptide(L)'
;QLALKQMDRYLLTNNERRLLKKSSKEEKEKLFISFWKNRDNTPASEFNELMHEFYNRIDYANEHFDGWKSGWETDRGQIYVLFGPPDNISRTHSFNTNSVTQTWEYYRISKLFTFIDQNGFGDYRLSTPFLNSNF
;
A
#
# COMPACT_ATOMS: atom_id res chain seq x y z
N GLN A 1 10.58 14.03 1.78
CA GLN A 1 9.92 14.15 0.48
C GLN A 1 9.34 12.83 0.01
N LEU A 2 10.11 11.74 0.09
CA LEU A 2 9.59 10.41 -0.24
C LEU A 2 8.43 10.02 0.67
N ALA A 3 8.54 10.33 1.96
CA ALA A 3 7.48 10.06 2.92
C ALA A 3 6.17 10.72 2.54
N LEU A 4 6.22 11.98 2.09
CA LEU A 4 5.02 12.71 1.69
C LEU A 4 4.39 12.11 0.43
N LYS A 5 5.20 11.64 -0.52
CA LYS A 5 4.69 10.96 -1.71
C LYS A 5 3.96 9.67 -1.35
N GLN A 6 4.52 8.92 -0.43
CA GLN A 6 3.92 7.66 0.01
C GLN A 6 2.61 7.91 0.73
N MET A 7 2.57 8.93 1.59
CA MET A 7 1.34 9.33 2.27
C MET A 7 0.28 9.81 1.27
N ASP A 8 0.69 10.62 0.29
CA ASP A 8 -0.23 11.12 -0.73
C ASP A 8 -0.93 9.99 -1.45
N ARG A 9 -0.20 8.95 -1.79
CA ARG A 9 -0.76 7.82 -2.54
C ARG A 9 -1.76 7.00 -1.74
N TYR A 10 -1.49 6.77 -0.45
CA TYR A 10 -2.24 5.78 0.33
C TYR A 10 -3.17 6.36 1.36
N LEU A 11 -2.86 7.50 1.93
CA LEU A 11 -3.47 7.93 3.16
C LEU A 11 -4.19 9.27 3.09
N LEU A 12 -3.82 10.14 2.17
CA LEU A 12 -4.31 11.52 2.19
C LEU A 12 -5.67 11.67 1.54
N THR A 13 -6.52 12.47 2.16
CA THR A 13 -7.78 12.90 1.56
C THR A 13 -7.51 13.97 0.50
N ASN A 14 -8.52 14.27 -0.32
CA ASN A 14 -8.41 15.33 -1.35
C ASN A 14 -8.08 16.68 -0.76
N ASN A 15 -8.65 16.99 0.40
CA ASN A 15 -8.39 18.26 1.08
C ASN A 15 -6.95 18.33 1.58
N GLU A 16 -6.45 17.24 2.14
CA GLU A 16 -5.06 17.15 2.60
C GLU A 16 -4.09 17.31 1.45
N ARG A 17 -4.37 16.68 0.31
CA ARG A 17 -3.55 16.82 -0.90
C ARG A 17 -3.49 18.25 -1.38
N ARG A 18 -4.62 18.93 -1.36
CA ARG A 18 -4.72 20.33 -1.77
C ARG A 18 -3.86 21.22 -0.90
N LEU A 19 -3.93 21.02 0.40
CA LEU A 19 -3.12 21.76 1.37
C LEU A 19 -1.63 21.55 1.12
N LEU A 20 -1.22 20.30 0.89
CA LEU A 20 0.18 19.99 0.63
C LEU A 20 0.72 20.67 -0.62
N LYS A 21 -0.06 20.72 -1.69
CA LYS A 21 0.36 21.36 -2.93
C LYS A 21 0.63 22.84 -2.78
N LYS A 22 -0.07 23.48 -1.87
CA LYS A 22 0.03 24.94 -1.66
C LYS A 22 1.00 25.32 -0.56
N SER A 23 1.56 24.34 0.14
CA SER A 23 2.35 24.61 1.33
C SER A 23 3.85 24.76 1.05
N SER A 24 4.49 25.61 1.83
CA SER A 24 5.95 25.70 1.86
C SER A 24 6.56 24.47 2.50
N LYS A 25 7.88 24.35 2.44
CA LYS A 25 8.59 23.21 3.05
C LYS A 25 8.33 23.11 4.54
N GLU A 26 8.35 24.25 5.24
CA GLU A 26 8.11 24.29 6.69
C GLU A 26 6.67 23.89 7.02
N GLU A 27 5.72 24.37 6.23
CA GLU A 27 4.32 24.02 6.40
C GLU A 27 4.08 22.54 6.15
N LYS A 28 4.78 21.95 5.18
CA LYS A 28 4.69 20.51 4.90
C LYS A 28 5.15 19.67 6.08
N GLU A 29 6.20 20.09 6.77
CA GLU A 29 6.66 19.39 7.97
C GLU A 29 5.61 19.42 9.08
N LYS A 30 4.99 20.57 9.27
CA LYS A 30 3.91 20.71 10.26
C LYS A 30 2.70 19.86 9.90
N LEU A 31 2.34 19.84 8.62
CA LEU A 31 1.24 19.01 8.13
C LEU A 31 1.52 17.52 8.32
N PHE A 32 2.75 17.09 8.09
CA PHE A 32 3.17 15.72 8.31
C PHE A 32 2.95 15.31 9.77
N ILE A 33 3.40 16.14 10.70
CA ILE A 33 3.24 15.87 12.12
C ILE A 33 1.75 15.88 12.51
N SER A 34 0.99 16.87 12.03
CA SER A 34 -0.45 16.96 12.32
C SER A 34 -1.22 15.76 11.78
N PHE A 35 -0.85 15.29 10.58
CA PHE A 35 -1.48 14.14 9.98
C PHE A 35 -1.43 12.92 10.90
N TRP A 36 -0.25 12.61 11.42
CA TRP A 36 -0.08 11.46 12.28
C TRP A 36 -0.73 11.64 13.65
N LYS A 37 -0.69 12.85 14.20
CA LYS A 37 -1.36 13.17 15.45
C LYS A 37 -2.87 13.02 15.35
N ASN A 38 -3.45 13.47 14.24
CA ASN A 38 -4.91 13.44 14.06
C ASN A 38 -5.46 12.03 13.89
N ARG A 39 -4.61 11.11 13.45
CA ARG A 39 -5.00 9.70 13.30
C ARG A 39 -4.75 8.87 14.54
N ASP A 40 -4.16 9.47 15.55
CA ASP A 40 -3.88 8.84 16.82
C ASP A 40 -5.05 9.14 17.76
N ASN A 41 -5.84 8.11 18.03
CA ASN A 41 -7.00 8.25 18.93
C ASN A 41 -6.63 8.11 20.40
N THR A 42 -5.36 8.03 20.72
CA THR A 42 -4.87 7.71 22.04
C THR A 42 -3.59 8.48 22.33
N PRO A 43 -3.05 8.41 23.55
CA PRO A 43 -1.88 9.18 23.96
C PRO A 43 -0.65 9.02 23.08
N ALA A 44 0.21 9.98 23.15
CA ALA A 44 1.36 10.24 22.27
C ALA A 44 2.21 9.04 21.85
N SER A 45 2.20 7.94 22.60
CA SER A 45 2.96 6.73 22.22
C SER A 45 2.43 6.01 20.99
N GLU A 46 1.10 6.05 20.77
CA GLU A 46 0.48 5.32 19.66
C GLU A 46 0.60 6.04 18.33
N PHE A 47 0.77 7.34 18.36
CA PHE A 47 1.10 8.10 17.18
C PHE A 47 2.32 7.49 16.47
N ASN A 48 3.35 7.14 17.22
CA ASN A 48 4.55 6.52 16.69
C ASN A 48 4.28 5.10 16.20
N GLU A 49 3.42 4.36 16.86
CA GLU A 49 3.10 2.99 16.47
C GLU A 49 2.39 2.93 15.12
N LEU A 50 1.43 3.80 14.87
CA LEU A 50 0.74 3.87 13.58
C LEU A 50 1.70 4.22 12.46
N MET A 51 2.55 5.20 12.69
CA MET A 51 3.55 5.62 11.72
C MET A 51 4.54 4.49 11.43
N HIS A 52 5.02 3.81 12.45
CA HIS A 52 5.94 2.68 12.31
C HIS A 52 5.30 1.55 11.52
N GLU A 53 4.05 1.23 11.80
CA GLU A 53 3.34 0.18 11.07
C GLU A 53 3.23 0.52 9.59
N PHE A 54 2.88 1.76 9.27
CA PHE A 54 2.79 2.19 7.87
C PHE A 54 4.14 2.03 7.16
N TYR A 55 5.21 2.53 7.75
CA TYR A 55 6.52 2.47 7.12
C TYR A 55 7.12 1.08 7.14
N ASN A 56 6.79 0.25 8.10
CA ASN A 56 7.17 -1.16 8.08
C ASN A 56 6.54 -1.87 6.88
N ARG A 57 5.29 -1.55 6.56
CA ARG A 57 4.62 -2.12 5.39
C ARG A 57 5.24 -1.61 4.09
N ILE A 58 5.60 -0.32 4.04
CA ILE A 58 6.31 0.25 2.88
C ILE A 58 7.65 -0.47 2.68
N ASP A 59 8.41 -0.65 3.74
CA ASP A 59 9.71 -1.33 3.68
C ASP A 59 9.57 -2.78 3.23
N TYR A 60 8.58 -3.49 3.75
CA TYR A 60 8.30 -4.87 3.33
C TYR A 60 7.98 -4.92 1.85
N ALA A 61 7.13 -4.02 1.37
CA ALA A 61 6.76 -3.97 -0.04
C ALA A 61 7.98 -3.70 -0.92
N ASN A 62 8.84 -2.77 -0.52
CA ASN A 62 10.05 -2.46 -1.26
C ASN A 62 11.02 -3.65 -1.31
N GLU A 63 11.08 -4.42 -0.24
CA GLU A 63 11.98 -5.56 -0.15
C GLU A 63 11.46 -6.77 -0.95
N HIS A 64 10.16 -6.98 -0.96
CA HIS A 64 9.57 -8.21 -1.51
C HIS A 64 8.86 -8.05 -2.85
N PHE A 65 8.46 -6.85 -3.22
CA PHE A 65 7.67 -6.61 -4.44
C PHE A 65 8.37 -5.71 -5.44
N ASP A 66 9.65 -5.47 -5.23
CA ASP A 66 10.45 -4.60 -6.10
C ASP A 66 10.58 -5.21 -7.51
N GLY A 67 10.68 -4.33 -8.50
CA GLY A 67 10.79 -4.76 -9.89
C GLY A 67 11.05 -3.55 -10.79
N TRP A 68 10.16 -3.33 -11.77
CA TRP A 68 10.25 -2.18 -12.68
C TRP A 68 10.12 -0.85 -11.94
N LYS A 69 9.43 -0.87 -10.82
CA LYS A 69 9.25 0.30 -9.95
C LYS A 69 9.41 -0.15 -8.51
N SER A 70 9.50 0.80 -7.61
CA SER A 70 9.63 0.50 -6.18
C SER A 70 8.48 -0.37 -5.71
N GLY A 71 8.74 -1.30 -4.80
CA GLY A 71 7.75 -2.26 -4.34
C GLY A 71 6.47 -1.62 -3.82
N TRP A 72 6.58 -0.49 -3.11
CA TRP A 72 5.41 0.21 -2.57
C TRP A 72 4.49 0.76 -3.68
N GLU A 73 5.01 0.93 -4.89
CA GLU A 73 4.23 1.44 -6.03
C GLU A 73 3.56 0.33 -6.84
N THR A 74 3.95 -0.92 -6.62
CA THR A 74 3.37 -2.06 -7.35
C THR A 74 1.96 -2.35 -6.85
N ASP A 75 1.21 -3.11 -7.64
CA ASP A 75 -0.15 -3.50 -7.23
C ASP A 75 -0.14 -4.32 -5.95
N ARG A 76 0.79 -5.28 -5.82
CA ARG A 76 0.93 -6.05 -4.59
C ARG A 76 1.32 -5.15 -3.42
N GLY A 77 2.22 -4.21 -3.65
CA GLY A 77 2.63 -3.26 -2.62
C GLY A 77 1.47 -2.43 -2.13
N GLN A 78 0.61 -1.95 -3.03
CA GLN A 78 -0.56 -1.16 -2.65
C GLN A 78 -1.49 -1.94 -1.72
N ILE A 79 -1.78 -3.17 -2.08
CA ILE A 79 -2.67 -4.00 -1.25
C ILE A 79 -2.01 -4.31 0.10
N TYR A 80 -0.72 -4.60 0.10
CA TYR A 80 0.00 -4.88 1.34
C TYR A 80 0.01 -3.68 2.28
N VAL A 81 0.28 -2.49 1.76
CA VAL A 81 0.30 -1.27 2.58
C VAL A 81 -1.09 -0.98 3.17
N LEU A 82 -2.14 -1.15 2.37
CA LEU A 82 -3.50 -0.87 2.81
C LEU A 82 -4.05 -1.90 3.79
N PHE A 83 -3.78 -3.18 3.57
CA PHE A 83 -4.44 -4.26 4.31
C PHE A 83 -3.48 -5.09 5.17
N GLY A 84 -2.17 -4.92 4.99
CA GLY A 84 -1.19 -5.70 5.71
C GLY A 84 -0.97 -7.09 5.10
N PRO A 85 -0.33 -8.00 5.85
CA PRO A 85 -0.10 -9.35 5.36
C PRO A 85 -1.40 -10.10 5.14
N PRO A 86 -1.55 -10.80 4.01
CA PRO A 86 -2.73 -11.64 3.80
C PRO A 86 -2.74 -12.85 4.72
N ASP A 87 -3.92 -13.39 4.98
CA ASP A 87 -4.06 -14.59 5.79
C ASP A 87 -3.64 -15.83 5.02
N ASN A 88 -3.85 -15.84 3.71
CA ASN A 88 -3.44 -16.96 2.86
C ASN A 88 -3.04 -16.44 1.48
N ILE A 89 -2.02 -17.09 0.90
CA ILE A 89 -1.55 -16.82 -0.45
C ILE A 89 -1.57 -18.13 -1.22
N SER A 90 -2.28 -18.14 -2.35
CA SER A 90 -2.32 -19.28 -3.27
C SER A 90 -1.60 -18.90 -4.56
N ARG A 91 -0.94 -19.86 -5.19
CA ARG A 91 -0.22 -19.62 -6.43
C ARG A 91 -0.55 -20.70 -7.44
N THR A 92 -0.85 -20.30 -8.66
CA THR A 92 -1.18 -21.21 -9.76
C THR A 92 -0.37 -20.86 -11.00
N HIS A 93 0.25 -21.86 -11.60
CA HIS A 93 0.97 -21.75 -12.87
C HIS A 93 0.09 -22.25 -14.00
N SER A 94 0.14 -21.55 -15.15
CA SER A 94 -0.48 -22.06 -16.36
C SER A 94 0.54 -22.93 -17.13
N PHE A 95 0.12 -24.11 -17.59
CA PHE A 95 0.99 -25.00 -18.33
C PHE A 95 1.23 -24.53 -19.76
N ASN A 96 0.29 -23.80 -20.34
CA ASN A 96 0.35 -23.38 -21.73
C ASN A 96 0.95 -21.99 -21.94
N THR A 97 1.11 -21.24 -20.89
CA THR A 97 1.70 -19.92 -20.91
C THR A 97 2.65 -19.81 -19.72
N ASN A 98 3.47 -18.77 -19.70
CA ASN A 98 4.35 -18.53 -18.57
C ASN A 98 3.66 -17.72 -17.48
N SER A 99 2.34 -17.61 -17.52
CA SER A 99 1.63 -16.79 -16.54
C SER A 99 1.55 -17.49 -15.19
N VAL A 100 1.63 -16.67 -14.16
CA VAL A 100 1.52 -17.09 -12.75
C VAL A 100 0.42 -16.26 -12.13
N THR A 101 -0.49 -16.90 -11.43
CA THR A 101 -1.57 -16.22 -10.71
C THR A 101 -1.33 -16.37 -9.22
N GLN A 102 -1.42 -15.29 -8.50
CA GLN A 102 -1.29 -15.29 -7.06
C GLN A 102 -2.56 -14.69 -6.46
N THR A 103 -3.17 -15.38 -5.51
CA THR A 103 -4.41 -14.94 -4.86
C THR A 103 -4.13 -14.73 -3.38
N TRP A 104 -4.49 -13.54 -2.89
CA TRP A 104 -4.33 -13.15 -1.49
C TRP A 104 -5.70 -13.11 -0.84
N GLU A 105 -5.86 -13.83 0.26
CA GLU A 105 -7.10 -13.90 1.00
C GLU A 105 -6.97 -13.18 2.34
N TYR A 106 -7.95 -12.33 2.63
CA TYR A 106 -8.05 -11.59 3.89
C TYR A 106 -9.36 -11.98 4.55
N TYR A 107 -9.28 -12.87 5.52
CA TYR A 107 -10.48 -13.46 6.13
C TYR A 107 -11.28 -12.45 6.95
N ARG A 108 -10.59 -11.59 7.69
CA ARG A 108 -11.26 -10.63 8.57
C ARG A 108 -12.23 -9.72 7.82
N ILE A 109 -11.84 -9.31 6.63
CA ILE A 109 -12.64 -8.38 5.83
C ILE A 109 -13.35 -9.06 4.67
N SER A 110 -13.24 -10.38 4.56
CA SER A 110 -13.85 -11.17 3.50
C SER A 110 -13.48 -10.66 2.11
N LYS A 111 -12.22 -10.36 1.91
CA LYS A 111 -11.70 -9.86 0.63
C LYS A 111 -10.70 -10.84 0.05
N LEU A 112 -10.68 -10.84 -1.28
CA LEU A 112 -9.78 -11.68 -2.06
C LEU A 112 -9.23 -10.84 -3.21
N PHE A 113 -7.91 -10.82 -3.35
CA PHE A 113 -7.24 -10.08 -4.41
C PHE A 113 -6.43 -11.04 -5.27
N THR A 114 -6.60 -10.95 -6.57
CA THR A 114 -5.90 -11.81 -7.51
C THR A 114 -4.93 -10.98 -8.33
N PHE A 115 -3.68 -11.43 -8.38
CA PHE A 115 -2.61 -10.78 -9.14
C PHE A 115 -2.13 -11.74 -10.22
N ILE A 116 -1.94 -11.23 -11.43
CA ILE A 116 -1.49 -12.04 -12.57
C ILE A 116 -0.17 -11.50 -13.10
N ASP A 117 0.81 -12.38 -13.21
CA ASP A 117 2.06 -12.13 -13.89
C ASP A 117 2.01 -12.86 -15.22
N GLN A 118 1.70 -12.13 -16.28
CA GLN A 118 1.43 -12.73 -17.59
C GLN A 118 2.64 -13.35 -18.26
N ASN A 119 3.82 -12.85 -17.94
CA ASN A 119 5.05 -13.27 -18.63
C ASN A 119 6.00 -14.08 -17.75
N GLY A 120 5.68 -14.26 -16.48
CA GLY A 120 6.53 -14.97 -15.56
C GLY A 120 7.77 -14.19 -15.10
N PHE A 121 7.79 -12.88 -15.30
CA PHE A 121 8.93 -12.02 -14.95
C PHE A 121 8.81 -11.33 -13.58
N GLY A 122 7.75 -11.63 -12.85
CA GLY A 122 7.55 -11.04 -11.52
C GLY A 122 6.72 -9.76 -11.51
N ASP A 123 6.17 -9.34 -12.65
CA ASP A 123 5.32 -8.17 -12.73
C ASP A 123 3.86 -8.55 -12.49
N TYR A 124 3.50 -8.70 -11.24
CA TYR A 124 2.14 -9.09 -10.85
C TYR A 124 1.21 -7.89 -10.92
N ARG A 125 0.16 -8.00 -11.73
CA ARG A 125 -0.84 -6.96 -11.90
C ARG A 125 -2.16 -7.39 -11.27
N LEU A 126 -2.81 -6.48 -10.57
CA LEU A 126 -4.09 -6.75 -9.94
C LEU A 126 -5.16 -6.97 -11.00
N SER A 127 -5.80 -8.14 -10.98
CA SER A 127 -6.90 -8.43 -11.89
C SER A 127 -8.26 -8.18 -11.24
N THR A 128 -8.35 -8.25 -9.92
CA THR A 128 -9.56 -7.90 -9.18
C THR A 128 -9.73 -6.39 -9.21
N PRO A 129 -10.87 -5.85 -9.66
CA PRO A 129 -11.06 -4.41 -9.73
C PRO A 129 -10.93 -3.75 -8.36
N PHE A 130 -9.93 -2.91 -8.21
CA PHE A 130 -9.69 -2.20 -6.97
C PHE A 130 -10.84 -1.26 -6.61
N LEU A 131 -11.36 -0.57 -7.61
CA LEU A 131 -12.39 0.44 -7.42
C LEU A 131 -13.78 -0.13 -7.14
N ASN A 132 -14.00 -1.40 -7.44
CA ASN A 132 -15.29 -2.03 -7.24
C ASN A 132 -15.41 -2.76 -5.91
N SER A 133 -14.37 -2.72 -5.12
CA SER A 133 -14.42 -3.34 -3.81
C SER A 133 -14.87 -2.30 -2.78
N ASN A 134 -15.76 -2.70 -1.91
CA ASN A 134 -16.25 -1.84 -0.83
C ASN A 134 -15.19 -1.79 0.27
N PHE A 135 -14.16 -1.04 0.01
CA PHE A 135 -13.11 -0.87 1.01
C PHE A 135 -13.53 0.07 2.11
#